data_b4d45a70707114f99fe689c5ee1ada80
#
_entry.id   b4d45a70707114f99fe689c5ee1ada80
#
_cell.length_a   1.000
_cell.length_b   1.000
_cell.length_c   1.000
_cell.angle_alpha   90.00
_cell.angle_beta   90.00
_cell.angle_gamma   90.00
#
_symmetry.space_group_name_H-M   'P 1'
#
loop_
_entity.id
_entity.type
_entity.pdbx_description
1 polymer ?
#
loop_
_entity_poly.entity_id
_entity_poly.type
_entity_poly.pdbx_seq_one_letter_code
_entity_poly.pdbx_strand_id
1 'polypeptide(L)'
;SPSLPNWDLMMKNIYAIGAYQMSSDNFVLDVVYENSEESGAITNYLSEEDEQNIHGKPLIKLLNLDRLNQQKDVQSDGVFDFIEGVTVKSSNGRIIFPVREPFGNYLANQFSNTNIANKYSYQILYDSTLTIAQQFPEKNKFRLKGTYESSSGAEIRLNAMNIPAGSVTVTAGSQQLVENQDYTV
;
A
#
# COMPACT_ATOMS: atom_id res chain seq x y z
N SER A 1 -16.31 -6.62 -14.59
CA SER A 1 -17.13 -5.41 -14.75
C SER A 1 -17.92 -5.14 -13.48
N PRO A 2 -18.08 -3.89 -13.04
CA PRO A 2 -18.89 -3.50 -11.89
C PRO A 2 -20.36 -3.95 -11.98
N SER A 3 -20.86 -4.22 -13.18
CA SER A 3 -22.22 -4.71 -13.41
C SER A 3 -22.40 -6.20 -13.16
N LEU A 4 -21.35 -6.94 -12.86
CA LEU A 4 -21.45 -8.38 -12.63
C LEU A 4 -21.79 -8.68 -11.16
N PRO A 5 -22.66 -9.66 -10.86
CA PRO A 5 -23.08 -9.98 -9.48
C PRO A 5 -21.91 -10.37 -8.55
N ASN A 6 -20.81 -10.87 -9.10
CA ASN A 6 -19.63 -11.27 -8.33
C ASN A 6 -18.62 -10.14 -8.11
N TRP A 7 -18.91 -8.92 -8.58
CA TRP A 7 -18.00 -7.77 -8.39
C TRP A 7 -17.73 -7.48 -6.92
N ASP A 8 -18.75 -7.54 -6.09
CA ASP A 8 -18.63 -7.26 -4.66
C ASP A 8 -17.94 -8.39 -3.87
N LEU A 9 -17.79 -9.56 -4.51
CA LEU A 9 -17.04 -10.69 -3.94
C LEU A 9 -15.54 -10.62 -4.24
N MET A 10 -15.11 -9.70 -5.08
CA MET A 10 -13.68 -9.51 -5.39
C MET A 10 -12.94 -8.95 -4.19
N MET A 11 -11.82 -9.57 -3.86
CA MET A 11 -10.90 -9.08 -2.84
C MET A 11 -10.14 -7.86 -3.39
N LYS A 12 -10.57 -6.66 -3.00
CA LYS A 12 -10.00 -5.38 -3.46
C LYS A 12 -9.02 -4.78 -2.44
N ASN A 13 -8.65 -5.56 -1.43
CA ASN A 13 -7.74 -5.21 -0.35
C ASN A 13 -6.40 -5.96 -0.42
N ILE A 14 -6.10 -6.60 -1.55
CA ILE A 14 -4.87 -7.36 -1.79
C ILE A 14 -4.10 -6.70 -2.92
N TYR A 15 -2.84 -6.35 -2.62
CA TYR A 15 -1.96 -5.65 -3.56
C TYR A 15 -0.71 -6.47 -3.84
N ALA A 16 -0.38 -6.64 -5.12
CA ALA A 16 0.87 -7.26 -5.55
C ALA A 16 2.01 -6.25 -5.45
N ILE A 17 3.13 -6.68 -4.88
CA ILE A 17 4.33 -5.86 -4.77
C ILE A 17 5.48 -6.37 -5.65
N GLY A 18 5.20 -7.32 -6.56
CA GLY A 18 6.22 -7.86 -7.47
C GLY A 18 7.33 -8.67 -6.79
N ALA A 19 7.11 -9.10 -5.55
CA ALA A 19 8.08 -9.85 -4.75
C ALA A 19 7.73 -11.34 -4.71
N TYR A 20 8.74 -12.18 -4.51
CA TYR A 20 8.57 -13.62 -4.36
C TYR A 20 9.39 -14.14 -3.18
N GLN A 21 8.84 -15.12 -2.46
CA GLN A 21 9.51 -15.82 -1.36
C GLN A 21 10.13 -14.84 -0.35
N MET A 22 9.37 -13.87 0.09
CA MET A 22 9.82 -12.86 1.04
C MET A 22 10.08 -13.47 2.41
N SER A 23 11.22 -13.10 3.00
CA SER A 23 11.49 -13.37 4.42
C SER A 23 10.81 -12.31 5.30
N SER A 24 10.42 -12.72 6.50
CA SER A 24 10.04 -11.78 7.57
C SER A 24 11.25 -11.02 8.14
N ASP A 25 12.45 -11.58 7.97
CA ASP A 25 13.67 -10.96 8.47
C ASP A 25 13.97 -9.70 7.64
N ASN A 26 14.25 -8.60 8.34
CA ASN A 26 14.53 -7.29 7.73
C ASN A 26 13.43 -6.77 6.78
N PHE A 27 12.21 -7.32 6.86
CA PHE A 27 11.09 -6.82 6.09
C PHE A 27 10.63 -5.46 6.64
N VAL A 28 10.61 -4.46 5.77
CA VAL A 28 10.09 -3.13 6.07
C VAL A 28 9.06 -2.77 5.02
N LEU A 29 7.87 -2.37 5.44
CA LEU A 29 6.84 -1.85 4.57
C LEU A 29 6.19 -0.63 5.21
N ASP A 30 6.03 0.40 4.43
CA ASP A 30 5.28 1.58 4.81
C ASP A 30 4.25 1.94 3.73
N VAL A 31 3.17 2.58 4.14
CA VAL A 31 2.23 3.22 3.25
C VAL A 31 2.55 4.70 3.26
N VAL A 32 2.76 5.26 2.07
CA VAL A 32 3.12 6.66 1.92
C VAL A 32 2.12 7.39 1.02
N TYR A 33 2.00 8.69 1.23
CA TYR A 33 1.18 9.60 0.44
C TYR A 33 2.07 10.63 -0.25
N GLU A 34 1.87 10.82 -1.55
CA GLU A 34 2.55 11.84 -2.33
C GLU A 34 1.71 13.12 -2.36
N ASN A 35 2.15 14.13 -1.62
CA ASN A 35 1.47 15.42 -1.58
C ASN A 35 1.93 16.31 -2.74
N SER A 36 1.12 16.40 -3.78
CA SER A 36 1.41 17.24 -4.94
C SER A 36 1.34 18.74 -4.66
N GLU A 37 0.64 19.15 -3.57
CA GLU A 37 0.53 20.56 -3.16
C GLU A 37 1.82 21.05 -2.49
N GLU A 38 2.61 20.13 -1.91
CA GLU A 38 3.88 20.39 -1.25
C GLU A 38 5.08 19.92 -2.07
N SER A 39 5.12 20.29 -3.34
CA SER A 39 6.24 19.94 -4.25
C SER A 39 6.51 18.43 -4.37
N GLY A 40 5.49 17.60 -4.22
CA GLY A 40 5.61 16.14 -4.30
C GLY A 40 6.25 15.51 -3.06
N ALA A 41 6.16 16.15 -1.91
CA ALA A 41 6.63 15.56 -0.65
C ALA A 41 5.96 14.21 -0.40
N ILE A 42 6.76 13.21 -0.05
CA ILE A 42 6.28 11.85 0.28
C ILE A 42 6.33 11.70 1.80
N THR A 43 5.17 11.49 2.40
CA THR A 43 5.03 11.33 3.85
C THR A 43 4.32 10.02 4.16
N ASN A 44 4.57 9.44 5.32
CA ASN A 44 3.85 8.27 5.81
C ASN A 44 2.66 8.62 6.71
N TYR A 45 2.26 9.88 6.70
CA TYR A 45 1.10 10.43 7.41
C TYR A 45 0.40 11.47 6.53
N LEU A 46 -0.81 11.87 6.92
CA LEU A 46 -1.56 12.95 6.27
C LEU A 46 -1.49 14.22 7.12
N SER A 47 -1.20 15.36 6.47
CA SER A 47 -0.98 16.66 7.14
C SER A 47 -2.30 17.40 7.36
N GLU A 48 -3.19 16.83 8.19
CA GLU A 48 -4.51 17.43 8.51
C GLU A 48 -4.61 17.67 10.03
N GLU A 49 -4.24 18.86 10.47
CA GLU A 49 -4.11 19.20 11.90
C GLU A 49 -5.45 19.16 12.64
N ASP A 50 -6.54 19.50 11.96
CA ASP A 50 -7.89 19.53 12.54
C ASP A 50 -8.56 18.15 12.63
N GLU A 51 -7.95 17.11 12.05
CA GLU A 51 -8.48 15.76 12.01
C GLU A 51 -7.84 14.87 13.10
N GLN A 52 -8.38 14.90 14.31
CA GLN A 52 -7.81 14.21 15.48
C GLN A 52 -7.58 12.70 15.28
N ASN A 53 -8.42 12.04 14.47
CA ASN A 53 -8.27 10.62 14.18
C ASN A 53 -7.12 10.32 13.22
N ILE A 54 -6.66 11.31 12.47
CA ILE A 54 -5.67 11.22 11.39
C ILE A 54 -4.34 11.84 11.81
N HIS A 55 -4.42 13.03 12.43
CA HIS A 55 -3.24 13.84 12.75
C HIS A 55 -2.16 13.05 13.48
N GLY A 56 -0.95 13.11 12.95
CA GLY A 56 0.23 12.47 13.54
C GLY A 56 0.25 10.94 13.54
N LYS A 57 -0.72 10.30 12.89
CA LYS A 57 -0.77 8.83 12.80
C LYS A 57 -0.16 8.33 11.50
N PRO A 58 0.81 7.39 11.56
CA PRO A 58 1.31 6.71 10.38
C PRO A 58 0.18 5.99 9.63
N LEU A 59 0.24 5.99 8.30
CA LEU A 59 -0.76 5.35 7.45
C LEU A 59 -0.86 3.84 7.69
N ILE A 60 0.25 3.16 7.98
CA ILE A 60 0.21 1.73 8.35
C ILE A 60 -0.65 1.47 9.58
N LYS A 61 -0.63 2.39 10.56
CA LYS A 61 -1.48 2.31 11.75
C LYS A 61 -2.94 2.58 11.43
N LEU A 62 -3.23 3.64 10.66
CA LEU A 62 -4.60 3.98 10.24
C LEU A 62 -5.25 2.84 9.45
N LEU A 63 -4.47 2.13 8.64
CA LEU A 63 -4.94 1.06 7.77
C LEU A 63 -4.85 -0.34 8.42
N ASN A 64 -4.63 -0.40 9.74
CA ASN A 64 -4.53 -1.63 10.54
C ASN A 64 -3.42 -2.60 10.11
N LEU A 65 -2.33 -2.09 9.57
CA LEU A 65 -1.14 -2.86 9.21
C LEU A 65 -0.05 -2.84 10.30
N ASP A 66 -0.28 -2.10 11.38
CA ASP A 66 0.56 -1.97 12.57
C ASP A 66 -0.36 -1.98 13.80
N ARG A 67 -0.65 -3.16 14.31
CA ARG A 67 -1.51 -3.38 15.49
C ARG A 67 -0.80 -4.11 16.61
N LEU A 68 0.30 -4.78 16.29
CA LEU A 68 1.04 -5.60 17.22
C LEU A 68 2.43 -5.01 17.45
N ASN A 69 2.98 -5.24 18.63
CA ASN A 69 4.38 -4.97 18.90
C ASN A 69 5.24 -6.20 18.57
N GLN A 70 6.55 -6.08 18.73
CA GLN A 70 7.49 -7.18 18.51
C GLN A 70 7.22 -8.42 19.37
N GLN A 71 6.56 -8.26 20.53
CA GLN A 71 6.14 -9.33 21.42
C GLN A 71 4.78 -9.92 21.03
N LYS A 72 4.15 -9.43 19.96
CA LYS A 72 2.81 -9.78 19.48
C LYS A 72 1.67 -9.39 20.44
N ASP A 73 1.91 -8.44 21.32
CA ASP A 73 0.85 -7.79 22.09
C ASP A 73 0.11 -6.76 21.22
N VAL A 74 -1.15 -6.49 21.55
CA VAL A 74 -1.99 -5.54 20.83
C VAL A 74 -1.57 -4.10 21.16
N GLN A 75 -0.50 -3.68 20.53
CA GLN A 75 0.07 -2.34 20.65
C GLN A 75 0.87 -1.99 19.39
N SER A 76 0.50 -0.94 18.68
CA SER A 76 1.28 -0.49 17.52
C SER A 76 2.65 0.01 17.96
N ASP A 77 3.69 -0.38 17.21
CA ASP A 77 5.09 -0.04 17.47
C ASP A 77 5.76 0.75 16.32
N GLY A 78 5.00 1.13 15.31
CA GLY A 78 5.49 1.87 14.14
C GLY A 78 6.05 0.98 13.05
N VAL A 79 5.94 -0.35 13.19
CA VAL A 79 6.44 -1.34 12.23
C VAL A 79 5.29 -2.12 11.63
N PHE A 80 5.41 -2.45 10.34
CA PHE A 80 4.43 -3.28 9.66
C PHE A 80 4.37 -4.69 10.28
N ASP A 81 3.16 -5.15 10.58
CA ASP A 81 2.91 -6.49 11.11
C ASP A 81 3.07 -7.56 10.02
N PHE A 82 4.21 -8.21 9.93
CA PHE A 82 4.40 -9.33 9.01
C PHE A 82 3.76 -10.60 9.57
N ILE A 83 2.53 -10.90 9.13
CA ILE A 83 1.77 -12.06 9.55
C ILE A 83 1.33 -12.85 8.31
N GLU A 84 1.98 -14.00 8.08
CA GLU A 84 1.69 -14.86 6.93
C GLU A 84 0.21 -15.27 6.90
N GLY A 85 -0.42 -15.10 5.76
CA GLY A 85 -1.84 -15.40 5.54
C GLY A 85 -2.82 -14.33 6.08
N VAL A 86 -2.34 -13.31 6.79
CA VAL A 86 -3.17 -12.22 7.35
C VAL A 86 -2.84 -10.89 6.70
N THR A 87 -1.60 -10.42 6.81
CA THR A 87 -1.13 -9.16 6.23
C THR A 87 -0.21 -9.37 5.02
N VAL A 88 0.37 -10.56 4.91
CA VAL A 88 1.32 -10.92 3.86
C VAL A 88 1.02 -12.32 3.33
N LYS A 89 1.19 -12.51 2.03
CA LYS A 89 1.41 -13.82 1.42
C LYS A 89 2.80 -13.79 0.78
N SER A 90 3.77 -14.30 1.54
CA SER A 90 5.20 -14.17 1.22
C SER A 90 5.59 -14.89 -0.06
N SER A 91 4.94 -16.04 -0.36
CA SER A 91 5.26 -16.88 -1.51
C SER A 91 5.07 -16.18 -2.86
N ASN A 92 4.17 -15.22 -2.95
CA ASN A 92 3.84 -14.53 -4.21
C ASN A 92 3.75 -13.00 -4.06
N GLY A 93 4.36 -12.43 -3.02
CA GLY A 93 4.48 -10.99 -2.84
C GLY A 93 3.15 -10.24 -2.79
N ARG A 94 2.22 -10.73 -1.96
CA ARG A 94 0.94 -10.04 -1.75
C ARG A 94 0.91 -9.40 -0.38
N ILE A 95 0.49 -8.13 -0.34
CA ILE A 95 0.14 -7.42 0.89
C ILE A 95 -1.38 -7.44 1.01
N ILE A 96 -1.86 -7.87 2.16
CA ILE A 96 -3.28 -8.02 2.47
C ILE A 96 -3.64 -6.97 3.52
N PHE A 97 -4.53 -6.06 3.16
CA PHE A 97 -5.05 -5.10 4.13
C PHE A 97 -6.19 -5.74 4.92
N PRO A 98 -6.16 -5.71 6.27
CA PRO A 98 -7.22 -6.32 7.09
C PRO A 98 -8.53 -5.51 7.05
N VAL A 99 -8.64 -4.52 6.20
CA VAL A 99 -9.79 -3.65 6.01
C VAL A 99 -10.25 -3.69 4.55
N ARG A 100 -11.55 -3.59 4.33
CA ARG A 100 -12.10 -3.48 2.99
C ARG A 100 -11.89 -2.05 2.46
N GLU A 101 -11.61 -1.94 1.17
CA GLU A 101 -11.47 -0.66 0.48
C GLU A 101 -10.59 0.35 1.25
N PRO A 102 -9.32 -0.06 1.55
CA PRO A 102 -8.46 0.68 2.49
C PRO A 102 -8.27 2.14 2.10
N PHE A 103 -8.14 2.46 0.81
CA PHE A 103 -7.97 3.83 0.30
C PHE A 103 -9.28 4.49 -0.15
N GLY A 104 -10.41 3.82 0.02
CA GLY A 104 -11.75 4.31 -0.30
C GLY A 104 -12.57 4.60 0.96
N ASN A 105 -13.71 3.95 1.07
CA ASN A 105 -14.66 4.17 2.18
C ASN A 105 -14.04 3.97 3.56
N TYR A 106 -13.12 3.01 3.73
CA TYR A 106 -12.48 2.81 5.02
C TYR A 106 -11.71 4.06 5.46
N LEU A 107 -10.83 4.60 4.57
CA LEU A 107 -10.06 5.80 4.87
C LEU A 107 -10.98 7.02 5.03
N ALA A 108 -11.97 7.17 4.15
CA ALA A 108 -12.93 8.28 4.21
C ALA A 108 -13.62 8.38 5.57
N ASN A 109 -13.98 7.24 6.16
CA ASN A 109 -14.67 7.18 7.45
C ASN A 109 -13.78 7.52 8.66
N GLN A 110 -12.46 7.71 8.47
CA GLN A 110 -11.56 8.16 9.53
C GLN A 110 -11.62 9.69 9.72
N PHE A 111 -12.11 10.43 8.70
CA PHE A 111 -12.20 11.88 8.74
C PHE A 111 -13.54 12.34 9.33
N SER A 112 -13.51 13.42 10.07
CA SER A 112 -14.70 14.14 10.54
C SER A 112 -15.25 15.09 9.49
N ASN A 113 -14.40 15.65 8.63
CA ASN A 113 -14.74 16.57 7.56
C ASN A 113 -14.88 15.85 6.21
N THR A 114 -16.08 15.87 5.64
CA THR A 114 -16.36 15.21 4.35
C THR A 114 -15.55 15.76 3.18
N ASN A 115 -15.23 17.05 3.16
CA ASN A 115 -14.42 17.63 2.08
C ASN A 115 -12.99 17.11 2.14
N ILE A 116 -12.42 17.00 3.34
CA ILE A 116 -11.10 16.44 3.57
C ILE A 116 -11.12 14.93 3.24
N ALA A 117 -12.13 14.20 3.69
CA ALA A 117 -12.33 12.80 3.33
C ALA A 117 -12.29 12.59 1.81
N ASN A 118 -13.02 13.42 1.05
CA ASN A 118 -13.07 13.37 -0.41
C ASN A 118 -11.71 13.67 -1.08
N LYS A 119 -10.88 14.53 -0.47
CA LYS A 119 -9.53 14.82 -0.96
C LYS A 119 -8.67 13.57 -0.98
N TYR A 120 -8.72 12.78 0.10
CA TYR A 120 -7.85 11.63 0.30
C TYR A 120 -8.46 10.29 -0.14
N SER A 121 -9.79 10.16 -0.22
CA SER A 121 -10.41 8.91 -0.61
C SER A 121 -10.34 8.65 -2.11
N TYR A 122 -10.06 7.39 -2.46
CA TYR A 122 -9.97 6.92 -3.84
C TYR A 122 -11.01 5.82 -4.09
N GLN A 123 -12.30 6.14 -3.90
CA GLN A 123 -13.38 5.16 -3.98
C GLN A 123 -13.56 4.56 -5.37
N ILE A 124 -13.29 5.33 -6.43
CA ILE A 124 -13.36 4.83 -7.81
C ILE A 124 -12.40 3.66 -8.09
N LEU A 125 -11.35 3.50 -7.28
CA LEU A 125 -10.46 2.34 -7.33
C LEU A 125 -11.22 1.02 -7.09
N TYR A 126 -12.30 1.08 -6.32
CA TYR A 126 -13.10 -0.07 -5.90
C TYR A 126 -14.40 -0.22 -6.70
N ASP A 127 -14.95 0.87 -7.17
CA ASP A 127 -16.26 0.92 -7.85
C ASP A 127 -16.13 0.79 -9.38
N SER A 128 -14.91 0.84 -9.92
CA SER A 128 -14.65 0.77 -11.35
C SER A 128 -13.55 -0.23 -11.70
N THR A 129 -13.30 -0.41 -13.00
CA THR A 129 -12.15 -1.18 -13.45
C THR A 129 -10.85 -0.42 -13.19
N LEU A 130 -9.72 -1.14 -13.10
CA LEU A 130 -8.41 -0.54 -12.92
C LEU A 130 -8.10 0.52 -14.00
N THR A 131 -8.44 0.22 -15.25
CA THR A 131 -8.25 1.15 -16.37
C THR A 131 -9.00 2.46 -16.18
N ILE A 132 -10.20 2.43 -15.63
CA ILE A 132 -10.96 3.66 -15.34
C ILE A 132 -10.34 4.37 -14.13
N ALA A 133 -10.01 3.65 -13.07
CA ALA A 133 -9.39 4.25 -11.89
C ALA A 133 -8.08 4.99 -12.22
N GLN A 134 -7.29 4.47 -13.15
CA GLN A 134 -6.04 5.08 -13.61
C GLN A 134 -6.22 6.44 -14.34
N GLN A 135 -7.43 6.76 -14.75
CA GLN A 135 -7.73 8.06 -15.38
C GLN A 135 -7.85 9.21 -14.36
N PHE A 136 -7.72 8.90 -13.08
CA PHE A 136 -7.77 9.87 -11.97
C PHE A 136 -6.41 9.95 -11.24
N PRO A 137 -5.37 10.47 -11.88
CA PRO A 137 -4.02 10.52 -11.29
C PRO A 137 -3.97 11.39 -10.02
N GLU A 138 -4.87 12.37 -9.90
CA GLU A 138 -5.01 13.21 -8.71
C GLU A 138 -5.48 12.45 -7.47
N LYS A 139 -6.07 11.27 -7.65
CA LYS A 139 -6.47 10.34 -6.58
C LYS A 139 -5.45 9.25 -6.30
N ASN A 140 -4.60 8.93 -7.28
CA ASN A 140 -3.60 7.87 -7.18
C ASN A 140 -2.31 8.37 -6.48
N LYS A 141 -2.42 8.71 -5.21
CA LYS A 141 -1.35 9.32 -4.40
C LYS A 141 -0.74 8.39 -3.36
N PHE A 142 -1.41 7.29 -3.05
CA PHE A 142 -0.90 6.31 -2.08
C PHE A 142 0.05 5.32 -2.72
N ARG A 143 1.13 4.98 -2.01
CA ARG A 143 2.15 4.04 -2.46
C ARG A 143 2.56 3.11 -1.33
N LEU A 144 2.95 1.89 -1.68
CA LEU A 144 3.65 0.98 -0.77
C LEU A 144 5.15 1.14 -1.00
N LYS A 145 5.91 1.38 0.04
CA LYS A 145 7.36 1.58 0.00
C LYS A 145 8.03 0.74 1.07
N GLY A 146 9.12 0.06 0.71
CA GLY A 146 9.79 -0.78 1.69
C GLY A 146 11.00 -1.51 1.15
N THR A 147 11.48 -2.45 1.94
CA THR A 147 12.56 -3.37 1.60
C THR A 147 12.19 -4.78 2.04
N TYR A 148 12.63 -5.77 1.31
CA TYR A 148 12.51 -7.16 1.71
C TYR A 148 13.75 -7.95 1.34
N GLU A 149 13.97 -9.02 2.04
CA GLU A 149 14.94 -10.05 1.66
C GLU A 149 14.20 -11.23 1.06
N SER A 150 14.65 -11.71 -0.10
CA SER A 150 14.17 -12.99 -0.61
C SER A 150 14.85 -14.13 0.12
N SER A 151 14.24 -15.30 0.14
CA SER A 151 14.85 -16.51 0.71
C SER A 151 16.17 -16.92 0.05
N SER A 152 16.53 -16.30 -1.08
CA SER A 152 17.82 -16.42 -1.76
C SER A 152 18.90 -15.46 -1.23
N GLY A 153 18.60 -14.62 -0.23
CA GLY A 153 19.55 -13.72 0.42
C GLY A 153 19.88 -12.43 -0.33
N ALA A 154 19.12 -12.07 -1.36
CA ALA A 154 19.28 -10.79 -2.05
C ALA A 154 18.32 -9.73 -1.48
N GLU A 155 18.86 -8.61 -1.01
CA GLU A 155 18.03 -7.44 -0.63
C GLU A 155 17.47 -6.76 -1.88
N ILE A 156 16.16 -6.64 -1.96
CA ILE A 156 15.48 -5.97 -3.06
C ILE A 156 14.65 -4.80 -2.50
N ARG A 157 14.88 -3.61 -3.02
CA ARG A 157 14.13 -2.40 -2.63
C ARG A 157 12.83 -2.33 -3.41
N LEU A 158 11.73 -2.26 -2.68
CA LEU A 158 10.39 -2.10 -3.24
C LEU A 158 10.02 -0.62 -3.33
N ASN A 159 9.70 -0.19 -4.52
CA ASN A 159 9.00 1.07 -4.77
C ASN A 159 7.68 0.73 -5.48
N ALA A 160 6.79 0.03 -4.76
CA ALA A 160 5.53 -0.36 -5.35
C ALA A 160 4.48 0.73 -5.16
N MET A 161 3.98 1.19 -6.27
CA MET A 161 2.80 2.04 -6.37
C MET A 161 1.56 1.16 -6.41
N ASN A 162 0.41 1.76 -6.26
CA ASN A 162 -0.88 1.15 -6.62
C ASN A 162 -0.95 1.08 -8.16
N ILE A 163 -0.42 0.02 -8.76
CA ILE A 163 0.35 0.06 -9.98
C ILE A 163 -0.38 -0.53 -11.15
N PRO A 164 -0.32 0.17 -12.28
CA PRO A 164 -0.36 -0.47 -13.59
C PRO A 164 0.92 -1.28 -13.85
N ALA A 165 0.81 -2.36 -14.60
CA ALA A 165 1.94 -3.09 -15.14
C ALA A 165 2.96 -2.12 -15.79
N GLY A 166 4.25 -2.31 -15.52
CA GLY A 166 5.32 -1.48 -16.10
C GLY A 166 5.90 -0.38 -15.20
N SER A 167 5.49 -0.28 -13.93
CA SER A 167 5.97 0.75 -13.00
C SER A 167 6.87 0.23 -11.87
N VAL A 168 7.34 -1.01 -11.97
CA VAL A 168 8.31 -1.56 -11.04
C VAL A 168 9.72 -1.32 -11.59
N THR A 169 10.54 -0.57 -10.85
CA THR A 169 11.97 -0.45 -11.16
C THR A 169 12.73 -1.38 -10.22
N VAL A 170 13.35 -2.40 -10.76
CA VAL A 170 14.20 -3.33 -10.01
C VAL A 170 15.66 -2.91 -10.20
N THR A 171 16.38 -2.74 -9.09
CA THR A 171 17.82 -2.46 -9.12
C THR A 171 18.57 -3.55 -8.35
N ALA A 172 19.62 -4.11 -8.97
CA ALA A 172 20.56 -4.99 -8.31
C ALA A 172 21.85 -4.19 -8.01
N GLY A 173 22.04 -3.81 -6.76
CA GLY A 173 23.11 -2.89 -6.38
C GLY A 173 22.87 -1.49 -6.95
N SER A 174 23.82 -0.98 -7.77
CA SER A 174 23.71 0.31 -8.46
C SER A 174 23.19 0.20 -9.90
N GLN A 175 22.89 -1.01 -10.37
CA GLN A 175 22.46 -1.27 -11.74
C GLN A 175 20.92 -1.39 -11.81
N GLN A 176 20.30 -0.57 -12.66
CA GLN A 176 18.88 -0.67 -12.97
C GLN A 176 18.65 -1.85 -13.92
N LEU A 177 17.76 -2.76 -13.55
CA LEU A 177 17.37 -3.90 -14.37
C LEU A 177 16.20 -3.53 -15.29
N VAL A 178 16.20 -4.08 -16.48
CA VAL A 178 15.20 -3.78 -17.52
C VAL A 178 14.18 -4.91 -17.58
N GLU A 179 12.89 -4.57 -17.49
CA GLU A 179 11.79 -5.52 -17.61
C GLU A 179 11.85 -6.26 -18.97
N ASN A 180 11.63 -7.57 -18.97
CA ASN A 180 11.74 -8.48 -20.09
C ASN A 180 13.15 -8.72 -20.68
N GLN A 181 14.20 -8.13 -20.10
CA GLN A 181 15.59 -8.47 -20.40
C GLN A 181 16.30 -9.10 -19.22
N ASP A 182 16.17 -8.50 -18.05
CA ASP A 182 16.85 -8.92 -16.82
C ASP A 182 15.91 -9.59 -15.83
N TYR A 183 14.61 -9.34 -15.93
CA TYR A 183 13.56 -9.98 -15.13
C TYR A 183 12.22 -10.01 -15.87
N THR A 184 11.36 -10.95 -15.51
CA THR A 184 9.97 -11.06 -15.97
C THR A 184 9.01 -10.82 -14.81
N VAL A 185 7.95 -10.04 -15.05
CA VAL A 185 6.88 -9.77 -14.09
C VAL A 185 5.79 -10.83 -14.19
#